data_99c3eea67101cf1eb45e14e4ba3b7cce
#
_entry.id   99c3eea67101cf1eb45e14e4ba3b7cce
#
_cell.length_a   1.000
_cell.length_b   1.000
_cell.length_c   1.000
_cell.angle_alpha   90.00
_cell.angle_beta   90.00
_cell.angle_gamma   90.00
#
_symmetry.space_group_name_H-M   'P 1'
#
loop_
_entity.id
_entity.type
_entity.pdbx_description
1 polymer ?
#
loop_
_entity_poly.entity_id
_entity_poly.type
_entity_poly.pdbx_seq_one_letter_code
_entity_poly.pdbx_strand_id
1 'polypeptide(L)'
;MEELLDNPYLLASRWSRVGAAIIDTVVLSVVMLPLMYFTGGFDGLIQDPPVEAPFSYQVVMAILGFGLYCAVNWKSLENSGQTVGKKAMKIRVVNMDGSQAKVQDLVFKRYAFMLFIAYLPLVGGILNLINLIMIFGKQKRALHDRVAETRVISS
;
A
#
# COMPACT_ATOMS: atom_id res chain seq x y z
N MET A 1 1.68 -21.44 -20.29
CA MET A 1 1.86 -20.12 -19.69
C MET A 1 1.27 -20.05 -18.27
N GLU A 2 0.13 -20.64 -18.02
CA GLU A 2 -0.47 -20.80 -16.67
C GLU A 2 0.43 -21.57 -15.69
N GLU A 3 1.05 -22.65 -16.14
CA GLU A 3 1.98 -23.46 -15.33
C GLU A 3 3.19 -22.68 -14.79
N LEU A 4 3.67 -21.66 -15.54
CA LEU A 4 4.75 -20.80 -15.11
C LEU A 4 4.29 -19.78 -14.04
N LEU A 5 3.01 -19.46 -13.99
CA LEU A 5 2.44 -18.48 -13.06
C LEU A 5 2.15 -19.11 -11.69
N ASP A 6 1.97 -20.41 -11.62
CA ASP A 6 1.81 -21.15 -10.36
C ASP A 6 3.14 -21.63 -9.76
N ASN A 7 4.25 -21.31 -10.43
CA ASN A 7 5.57 -21.62 -9.90
C ASN A 7 5.83 -20.79 -8.63
N PRO A 8 5.97 -21.40 -7.45
CA PRO A 8 6.17 -20.68 -6.19
C PRO A 8 7.49 -19.90 -6.16
N TYR A 9 8.44 -20.21 -7.04
CA TYR A 9 9.70 -19.48 -7.16
C TYR A 9 9.58 -18.13 -7.87
N LEU A 10 8.51 -17.89 -8.62
CA LEU A 10 8.23 -16.61 -9.27
C LEU A 10 7.51 -15.62 -8.33
N LEU A 11 6.84 -16.12 -7.30
CA LEU A 11 6.16 -15.25 -6.33
C LEU A 11 7.18 -14.51 -5.47
N ALA A 12 7.00 -13.20 -5.36
CA ALA A 12 7.84 -12.35 -4.52
C ALA A 12 7.86 -12.87 -3.08
N SER A 13 9.03 -12.79 -2.44
CA SER A 13 9.16 -13.16 -1.04
C SER A 13 8.30 -12.26 -0.15
N ARG A 14 7.90 -12.76 1.02
CA ARG A 14 7.14 -11.99 2.00
C ARG A 14 7.96 -10.78 2.48
N TRP A 15 9.23 -10.98 2.74
CA TRP A 15 10.14 -9.94 3.20
C TRP A 15 10.38 -8.86 2.14
N SER A 16 10.48 -9.23 0.86
CA SER A 16 10.57 -8.24 -0.22
C SER A 16 9.33 -7.36 -0.30
N ARG A 17 8.14 -7.88 0.00
CA ARG A 17 6.91 -7.08 0.04
C ARG A 17 6.87 -6.14 1.23
N VAL A 18 7.29 -6.63 2.41
CA VAL A 18 7.41 -5.80 3.63
C VAL A 18 8.46 -4.71 3.42
N GLY A 19 9.64 -5.07 2.90
CA GLY A 19 10.69 -4.09 2.59
C GLY A 19 10.24 -3.04 1.59
N ALA A 20 9.51 -3.42 0.54
CA ALA A 20 8.93 -2.48 -0.40
C ALA A 20 7.95 -1.51 0.27
N ALA A 21 7.08 -2.02 1.15
CA ALA A 21 6.12 -1.18 1.88
C ALA A 21 6.83 -0.20 2.82
N ILE A 22 7.89 -0.63 3.52
CA ILE A 22 8.70 0.25 4.38
C ILE A 22 9.33 1.37 3.55
N ILE A 23 9.95 1.04 2.40
CA ILE A 23 10.57 2.05 1.52
C ILE A 23 9.52 3.05 1.02
N ASP A 24 8.37 2.57 0.54
CA ASP A 24 7.27 3.43 0.10
C ASP A 24 6.79 4.36 1.22
N THR A 25 6.68 3.84 2.46
CA THR A 25 6.30 4.62 3.64
C THR A 25 7.36 5.69 3.95
N VAL A 26 8.63 5.34 3.95
CA VAL A 26 9.72 6.31 4.19
C VAL A 26 9.69 7.42 3.16
N VAL A 27 9.55 7.10 1.88
CA VAL A 27 9.46 8.10 0.79
C VAL A 27 8.31 9.08 1.02
N LEU A 28 7.13 8.58 1.41
CA LEU A 28 5.99 9.45 1.72
C LEU A 28 6.21 10.27 2.98
N SER A 29 6.82 9.68 4.01
CA SER A 29 7.07 10.35 5.29
C SER A 29 7.94 11.59 5.17
N VAL A 30 8.85 11.63 4.20
CA VAL A 30 9.70 12.82 3.95
C VAL A 30 8.86 14.07 3.67
N VAL A 31 7.70 13.93 3.05
CA VAL A 31 6.79 15.05 2.76
C VAL A 31 5.69 15.15 3.81
N MET A 32 5.10 14.02 4.18
CA MET A 32 3.92 14.03 5.06
C MET A 32 4.24 14.43 6.51
N LEU A 33 5.40 14.03 7.06
CA LEU A 33 5.73 14.39 8.44
C LEU A 33 5.97 15.90 8.63
N PRO A 34 6.74 16.60 7.78
CA PRO A 34 6.82 18.06 7.85
C PRO A 34 5.45 18.72 7.66
N LEU A 35 4.64 18.25 6.70
CA LEU A 35 3.30 18.78 6.49
C LEU A 35 2.44 18.67 7.76
N MET A 36 2.43 17.49 8.39
CA MET A 36 1.70 17.26 9.64
C MET A 36 2.23 18.14 10.78
N TYR A 37 3.55 18.34 10.85
CA TYR A 37 4.14 19.20 11.85
C TYR A 37 3.68 20.66 11.70
N PHE A 38 3.76 21.23 10.50
CA PHE A 38 3.38 22.64 10.24
C PHE A 38 1.86 22.87 10.29
N THR A 39 1.05 21.84 10.18
CA THR A 39 -0.42 21.93 10.25
C THR A 39 -0.98 21.57 11.62
N GLY A 40 -0.14 21.38 12.64
CA GLY A 40 -0.58 21.08 14.00
C GLY A 40 -1.03 19.65 14.23
N GLY A 41 -0.66 18.72 13.32
CA GLY A 41 -1.06 17.32 13.43
C GLY A 41 -0.52 16.58 14.66
N PHE A 42 0.51 17.12 15.29
CA PHE A 42 1.12 16.56 16.50
C PHE A 42 0.75 17.32 17.79
N ASP A 43 0.01 18.42 17.68
CA ASP A 43 -0.28 19.31 18.83
C ASP A 43 -1.07 18.59 19.94
N GLY A 44 -1.93 17.65 19.56
CA GLY A 44 -2.66 16.84 20.51
C GLY A 44 -1.80 15.86 21.30
N LEU A 45 -0.66 15.43 20.76
CA LEU A 45 0.22 14.45 21.42
C LEU A 45 0.96 15.03 22.63
N ILE A 46 1.13 16.36 22.67
CA ILE A 46 1.81 17.06 23.78
C ILE A 46 0.83 17.52 24.86
N GLN A 47 -0.47 17.30 24.70
CA GLN A 47 -1.49 17.61 25.70
C GLN A 47 -1.54 16.52 26.78
N ASP A 48 -1.99 16.87 27.95
CA ASP A 48 -2.21 15.92 29.08
C ASP A 48 -3.68 15.98 29.51
N PRO A 49 -4.48 14.94 29.26
CA PRO A 49 -4.15 13.72 28.53
C PRO A 49 -3.97 13.96 27.02
N PRO A 50 -3.23 13.09 26.31
CA PRO A 50 -3.07 13.20 24.86
C PRO A 50 -4.42 13.15 24.10
N VAL A 51 -4.59 14.02 23.13
CA VAL A 51 -5.81 14.13 22.33
C VAL A 51 -5.51 13.77 20.87
N GLU A 52 -6.33 12.93 20.27
CA GLU A 52 -6.21 12.60 18.86
C GLU A 52 -6.60 13.80 17.99
N ALA A 53 -5.94 13.93 16.85
CA ALA A 53 -6.31 14.93 15.85
C ALA A 53 -7.76 14.71 15.38
N PRO A 54 -8.51 15.79 15.10
CA PRO A 54 -9.90 15.69 14.63
C PRO A 54 -10.04 14.75 13.43
N PHE A 55 -11.13 14.00 13.37
CA PHE A 55 -11.38 13.05 12.28
C PHE A 55 -11.30 13.70 10.89
N SER A 56 -11.83 14.94 10.76
CA SER A 56 -11.73 15.71 9.51
C SER A 56 -10.27 15.95 9.09
N TYR A 57 -9.38 16.28 10.04
CA TYR A 57 -7.96 16.43 9.77
C TYR A 57 -7.33 15.12 9.29
N GLN A 58 -7.63 14.01 9.97
CA GLN A 58 -7.13 12.69 9.59
C GLN A 58 -7.56 12.33 8.16
N VAL A 59 -8.83 12.57 7.79
CA VAL A 59 -9.34 12.31 6.44
C VAL A 59 -8.64 13.18 5.40
N VAL A 60 -8.46 14.49 5.67
CA VAL A 60 -7.75 15.38 4.75
C VAL A 60 -6.30 14.91 4.55
N MET A 61 -5.58 14.58 5.61
CA MET A 61 -4.20 14.06 5.52
C MET A 61 -4.12 12.74 4.79
N ALA A 62 -5.11 11.86 4.94
CA ALA A 62 -5.18 10.61 4.20
C ALA A 62 -5.37 10.83 2.69
N ILE A 63 -6.27 11.75 2.31
CA ILE A 63 -6.49 12.10 0.90
C ILE A 63 -5.22 12.72 0.30
N LEU A 64 -4.56 13.64 1.02
CA LEU A 64 -3.30 14.24 0.58
C LEU A 64 -2.19 13.19 0.45
N GLY A 65 -2.05 12.30 1.43
CA GLY A 65 -1.07 11.22 1.39
C GLY A 65 -1.31 10.24 0.24
N PHE A 66 -2.57 9.90 -0.02
CA PHE A 66 -2.94 9.06 -1.15
C PHE A 66 -2.68 9.76 -2.50
N GLY A 67 -3.02 11.05 -2.60
CA GLY A 67 -2.72 11.86 -3.79
C GLY A 67 -1.21 11.93 -4.05
N LEU A 68 -0.42 12.18 -3.01
CA LEU A 68 1.05 12.18 -3.10
C LEU A 68 1.59 10.80 -3.50
N TYR A 69 1.06 9.73 -2.89
CA TYR A 69 1.42 8.36 -3.27
C TYR A 69 1.18 8.10 -4.76
N CYS A 70 0.00 8.50 -5.25
CA CYS A 70 -0.32 8.38 -6.66
C CYS A 70 0.62 9.23 -7.53
N ALA A 71 0.86 10.48 -7.17
CA ALA A 71 1.74 11.38 -7.93
C ALA A 71 3.16 10.84 -8.06
N VAL A 72 3.74 10.32 -6.98
CA VAL A 72 5.09 9.75 -6.96
C VAL A 72 5.16 8.45 -7.76
N ASN A 73 4.14 7.60 -7.69
CA ASN A 73 4.22 6.26 -8.23
C ASN A 73 3.51 6.06 -9.57
N TRP A 74 2.66 7.01 -10.03
CA TRP A 74 1.80 6.83 -11.20
C TRP A 74 2.55 6.32 -12.43
N LYS A 75 3.59 7.04 -12.84
CA LYS A 75 4.37 6.72 -14.03
C LYS A 75 5.10 5.37 -13.92
N SER A 76 5.55 5.03 -12.72
CA SER A 76 6.22 3.75 -12.47
C SER A 76 5.23 2.59 -12.45
N LEU A 77 4.05 2.78 -11.88
CA LEU A 77 2.96 1.80 -11.89
C LEU A 77 2.45 1.56 -13.31
N GLU A 78 2.30 2.61 -14.10
CA GLU A 78 1.86 2.52 -15.49
C GLU A 78 2.86 1.75 -16.37
N ASN A 79 4.17 2.04 -16.22
CA ASN A 79 5.20 1.46 -17.07
C ASN A 79 5.61 0.04 -16.65
N SER A 80 5.59 -0.27 -15.37
CA SER A 80 6.20 -1.52 -14.86
C SER A 80 5.39 -2.25 -13.77
N GLY A 81 4.26 -1.69 -13.34
CA GLY A 81 3.49 -2.23 -12.22
C GLY A 81 4.23 -2.15 -10.87
N GLN A 82 5.16 -1.21 -10.73
CA GLN A 82 6.03 -1.08 -9.56
C GLN A 82 5.86 0.28 -8.88
N THR A 83 5.87 0.30 -7.54
CA THR A 83 6.12 1.50 -6.76
C THR A 83 7.63 1.71 -6.58
N VAL A 84 8.04 2.84 -6.02
CA VAL A 84 9.46 3.11 -5.71
C VAL A 84 10.04 1.99 -4.85
N GLY A 85 9.35 1.60 -3.78
CA GLY A 85 9.77 0.51 -2.90
C GLY A 85 9.80 -0.84 -3.59
N LYS A 86 8.81 -1.15 -4.45
CA LYS A 86 8.81 -2.40 -5.21
C LYS A 86 9.93 -2.47 -6.23
N LYS A 87 10.27 -1.33 -6.83
CA LYS A 87 11.42 -1.24 -7.74
C LYS A 87 12.74 -1.52 -7.02
N ALA A 88 12.93 -0.92 -5.82
CA ALA A 88 14.10 -1.18 -4.98
C ALA A 88 14.22 -2.65 -4.55
N MET A 89 13.10 -3.31 -4.29
CA MET A 89 13.04 -4.71 -3.88
C MET A 89 12.96 -5.71 -5.05
N LYS A 90 13.04 -5.24 -6.30
CA LYS A 90 12.97 -6.06 -7.53
C LYS A 90 11.73 -6.95 -7.56
N ILE A 91 10.56 -6.39 -7.27
CA ILE A 91 9.27 -7.05 -7.32
C ILE A 91 8.27 -6.18 -8.07
N ARG A 92 7.29 -6.80 -8.73
CA ARG A 92 6.25 -6.09 -9.49
C ARG A 92 4.87 -6.70 -9.31
N VAL A 93 3.83 -5.89 -9.54
CA VAL A 93 2.44 -6.33 -9.53
C VAL A 93 2.02 -6.69 -10.94
N VAL A 94 1.42 -7.85 -11.08
CA VAL A 94 0.86 -8.34 -12.34
C VAL A 94 -0.56 -8.86 -12.11
N ASN A 95 -1.35 -8.97 -13.17
CA ASN A 95 -2.62 -9.66 -13.16
C ASN A 95 -2.42 -11.18 -12.90
N MET A 96 -3.51 -11.91 -12.66
CA MET A 96 -3.45 -13.35 -12.42
C MET A 96 -2.91 -14.14 -13.62
N ASP A 97 -3.11 -13.63 -14.84
CA ASP A 97 -2.60 -14.19 -16.09
C ASP A 97 -1.12 -13.85 -16.39
N GLY A 98 -0.49 -13.03 -15.51
CA GLY A 98 0.89 -12.57 -15.67
C GLY A 98 1.05 -11.31 -16.53
N SER A 99 -0.03 -10.81 -17.13
CA SER A 99 -0.03 -9.55 -17.86
C SER A 99 0.19 -8.35 -16.91
N GLN A 100 0.63 -7.23 -17.47
CA GLN A 100 0.78 -6.01 -16.69
C GLN A 100 -0.58 -5.48 -16.25
N ALA A 101 -0.75 -5.26 -14.94
CA ALA A 101 -1.96 -4.68 -14.41
C ALA A 101 -2.07 -3.21 -14.81
N LYS A 102 -3.29 -2.78 -15.19
CA LYS A 102 -3.54 -1.37 -15.51
C LYS A 102 -3.38 -0.50 -14.28
N VAL A 103 -2.74 0.67 -14.43
CA VAL A 103 -2.51 1.59 -13.31
C VAL A 103 -3.82 1.98 -12.61
N GLN A 104 -4.90 2.17 -13.35
CA GLN A 104 -6.22 2.49 -12.80
C GLN A 104 -6.73 1.38 -11.86
N ASP A 105 -6.64 0.11 -12.27
CA ASP A 105 -7.05 -1.01 -11.42
C ASP A 105 -6.17 -1.11 -10.17
N LEU A 106 -4.86 -0.87 -10.30
CA LEU A 106 -3.95 -0.82 -9.15
C LEU A 106 -4.31 0.30 -8.19
N VAL A 107 -4.55 1.50 -8.70
CA VAL A 107 -4.87 2.67 -7.86
C VAL A 107 -6.23 2.51 -7.20
N PHE A 108 -7.29 2.20 -7.94
CA PHE A 108 -8.65 2.19 -7.41
C PHE A 108 -9.02 0.88 -6.71
N LYS A 109 -8.72 -0.27 -7.27
CA LYS A 109 -9.12 -1.55 -6.66
C LYS A 109 -8.17 -2.02 -5.55
N ARG A 110 -6.89 -1.65 -5.63
CA ARG A 110 -5.87 -2.13 -4.71
C ARG A 110 -5.54 -1.10 -3.63
N TYR A 111 -5.11 0.12 -4.02
CA TYR A 111 -4.60 1.11 -3.07
C TYR A 111 -5.71 1.95 -2.43
N ALA A 112 -6.71 2.39 -3.20
CA ALA A 112 -7.87 3.08 -2.64
C ALA A 112 -8.68 2.17 -1.70
N PHE A 113 -8.77 0.87 -2.00
CA PHE A 113 -9.39 -0.11 -1.11
C PHE A 113 -8.68 -0.19 0.25
N MET A 114 -7.35 -0.18 0.27
CA MET A 114 -6.58 -0.17 1.52
C MET A 114 -6.81 1.11 2.32
N LEU A 115 -6.85 2.25 1.63
CA LEU A 115 -7.17 3.54 2.26
C LEU A 115 -8.56 3.50 2.90
N PHE A 116 -9.56 3.05 2.15
CA PHE A 116 -10.93 2.94 2.64
C PHE A 116 -11.04 2.06 3.88
N ILE A 117 -10.41 0.88 3.86
CA ILE A 117 -10.39 -0.03 5.02
C ILE A 117 -9.76 0.64 6.24
N ALA A 118 -8.66 1.39 6.08
CA ALA A 118 -7.94 2.00 7.18
C ALA A 118 -8.82 2.97 7.99
N TYR A 119 -9.81 3.60 7.35
CA TYR A 119 -10.72 4.58 7.95
C TYR A 119 -12.08 4.02 8.39
N LEU A 120 -12.31 2.70 8.29
CA LEU A 120 -13.51 2.08 8.84
C LEU A 120 -13.40 1.99 10.37
N PRO A 121 -14.28 2.68 11.14
CA PRO A 121 -14.25 2.62 12.60
C PRO A 121 -14.42 1.17 13.09
N LEU A 122 -13.71 0.81 14.15
CA LEU A 122 -13.75 -0.52 14.80
C LEU A 122 -13.25 -1.69 13.96
N VAL A 123 -13.53 -1.71 12.66
CA VAL A 123 -13.25 -2.85 11.76
C VAL A 123 -11.95 -2.66 10.97
N GLY A 124 -11.55 -1.42 10.72
CA GLY A 124 -10.39 -1.09 9.87
C GLY A 124 -9.09 -1.68 10.38
N GLY A 125 -8.83 -1.61 11.68
CA GLY A 125 -7.65 -2.21 12.30
C GLY A 125 -7.60 -3.73 12.12
N ILE A 126 -8.73 -4.40 12.34
CA ILE A 126 -8.85 -5.87 12.17
C ILE A 126 -8.64 -6.25 10.70
N LEU A 127 -9.27 -5.54 9.78
CA LEU A 127 -9.12 -5.81 8.34
C LEU A 127 -7.69 -5.55 7.86
N ASN A 128 -7.01 -4.52 8.36
CA ASN A 128 -5.60 -4.28 8.06
C ASN A 128 -4.70 -5.39 8.62
N LEU A 129 -4.98 -5.87 9.83
CA LEU A 129 -4.26 -7.01 10.40
C LEU A 129 -4.48 -8.29 9.57
N ILE A 130 -5.72 -8.58 9.20
CA ILE A 130 -6.04 -9.70 8.31
C ILE A 130 -5.32 -9.57 6.97
N ASN A 131 -5.33 -8.36 6.36
CA ASN A 131 -4.64 -8.06 5.12
C ASN A 131 -3.14 -8.37 5.21
N LEU A 132 -2.52 -8.01 6.33
CA LEU A 132 -1.10 -8.30 6.59
C LEU A 132 -0.85 -9.80 6.78
N ILE A 133 -1.66 -10.47 7.62
CA ILE A 133 -1.51 -11.91 7.91
C ILE A 133 -1.70 -12.76 6.65
N MET A 134 -2.60 -12.39 5.75
CA MET A 134 -2.86 -13.13 4.52
C MET A 134 -1.62 -13.24 3.60
N ILE A 135 -0.66 -12.30 3.69
CA ILE A 135 0.62 -12.38 2.96
C ILE A 135 1.41 -13.63 3.38
N PHE A 136 1.25 -14.06 4.63
CA PHE A 136 1.93 -15.24 5.19
C PHE A 136 1.25 -16.56 4.83
N GLY A 137 0.07 -16.53 4.20
CA GLY A 137 -0.62 -17.70 3.70
C GLY A 137 0.12 -18.39 2.53
N LYS A 138 -0.35 -19.60 2.15
CA LYS A 138 0.25 -20.41 1.08
C LYS A 138 0.33 -19.67 -0.27
N GLN A 139 -0.71 -18.90 -0.61
CA GLN A 139 -0.79 -18.15 -1.87
C GLN A 139 0.01 -16.85 -1.87
N LYS A 140 0.56 -16.42 -0.72
CA LYS A 140 1.29 -15.14 -0.56
C LYS A 140 0.52 -13.93 -1.15
N ARG A 141 -0.81 -13.91 -1.03
CA ARG A 141 -1.68 -12.84 -1.53
C ARG A 141 -2.37 -12.16 -0.37
N ALA A 142 -2.23 -10.86 -0.28
CA ALA A 142 -2.97 -10.04 0.68
C ALA A 142 -4.43 -9.87 0.25
N LEU A 143 -5.27 -9.33 1.12
CA LEU A 143 -6.69 -9.08 0.82
C LEU A 143 -6.85 -8.17 -0.40
N HIS A 144 -6.10 -7.08 -0.45
CA HIS A 144 -6.11 -6.14 -1.58
C HIS A 144 -5.61 -6.76 -2.90
N ASP A 145 -4.71 -7.76 -2.83
CA ASP A 145 -4.27 -8.52 -4.02
C ASP A 145 -5.42 -9.35 -4.59
N ARG A 146 -6.28 -9.89 -3.71
CA ARG A 146 -7.44 -10.69 -4.13
C ARG A 146 -8.53 -9.82 -4.74
N VAL A 147 -8.83 -8.68 -4.12
CA VAL A 147 -9.85 -7.73 -4.62
C VAL A 147 -9.47 -7.18 -5.98
N ALA A 148 -8.19 -6.91 -6.21
CA ALA A 148 -7.68 -6.41 -7.48
C ALA A 148 -7.32 -7.52 -8.50
N GLU A 149 -7.54 -8.79 -8.16
CA GLU A 149 -7.17 -9.96 -8.99
C GLU A 149 -5.71 -9.90 -9.46
N THR A 150 -4.83 -9.51 -8.56
CA THR A 150 -3.40 -9.35 -8.84
C THR A 150 -2.55 -10.27 -8.00
N ARG A 151 -1.29 -10.42 -8.41
CA ARG A 151 -0.23 -11.08 -7.65
C ARG A 151 1.07 -10.26 -7.71
N VAL A 152 1.98 -10.49 -6.78
CA VAL A 152 3.30 -9.87 -6.78
C VAL A 152 4.33 -10.94 -7.12
N ILE A 153 5.15 -10.66 -8.13
CA ILE A 153 6.20 -11.56 -8.61
C ILE A 153 7.58 -10.89 -8.48
N SER A 154 8.63 -11.69 -8.50
CA SER A 154 9.99 -11.18 -8.67
C SER A 154 10.14 -10.64 -10.10
N SER A 155 10.88 -9.53 -10.26
CA SER A 155 11.12 -8.88 -11.56
C SER A 155 12.58 -8.98 -11.95
#